data_e96ca82aed643fd82d6a1a694955df8f
#
_entry.id   e96ca82aed643fd82d6a1a694955df8f
#
_cell.length_a   1.000
_cell.length_b   1.000
_cell.length_c   1.000
_cell.angle_alpha   90.00
_cell.angle_beta   90.00
_cell.angle_gamma   90.00
#
_symmetry.space_group_name_H-M   'P 1'
#
loop_
_entity.id
_entity.type
_entity.pdbx_description
1 polymer ?
#
loop_
_entity_poly.entity_id
_entity_poly.type
_entity_poly.pdbx_seq_one_letter_code
_entity_poly.pdbx_strand_id
1 'polypeptide(L)'
;MYKSGNYTGDDRMCDLVCDKYSVLQVMSRFGIALGFGDKPIAEVCAANGVDTATFLAVVNMLVNPGEGGVSHEGVSVRALTDYLHNSHGYFLDFRLPAIRRKLIEAVDCSLSDVSFAIMRYYDEYVAEVHRHMAYEEKTVFPYVEARPRHSSRG
;
A
#
# COMPACT_ATOMS: atom_id res chain seq x y z
N MET A 1 10.07 -20.44 8.52
CA MET A 1 8.87 -21.32 8.44
C MET A 1 7.71 -20.41 8.13
N TYR A 2 7.14 -20.50 6.94
CA TYR A 2 6.03 -19.62 6.55
C TYR A 2 4.80 -19.91 7.42
N LYS A 3 4.19 -18.87 7.97
CA LYS A 3 2.96 -19.01 8.75
C LYS A 3 1.81 -19.40 7.83
N SER A 4 1.09 -20.46 8.19
CA SER A 4 -0.18 -20.80 7.55
C SER A 4 -1.31 -20.01 8.24
N GLY A 5 -2.06 -19.23 7.47
CA GLY A 5 -3.15 -18.39 7.97
C GLY A 5 -2.78 -16.91 8.19
N ASN A 6 -3.75 -16.15 8.69
CA ASN A 6 -3.62 -14.71 8.89
C ASN A 6 -2.72 -14.35 10.08
N TYR A 7 -2.01 -13.24 9.96
CA TYR A 7 -1.29 -12.62 11.06
C TYR A 7 -2.27 -11.92 12.00
N THR A 8 -1.93 -11.93 13.29
CA THR A 8 -2.66 -11.29 14.39
C THR A 8 -1.78 -10.28 15.10
N GLY A 9 -2.35 -9.48 15.99
CA GLY A 9 -1.60 -8.51 16.79
C GLY A 9 -0.54 -9.12 17.70
N ASP A 10 -0.70 -10.38 18.11
CA ASP A 10 0.20 -11.10 19.02
C ASP A 10 1.42 -11.70 18.30
N ASP A 11 1.38 -11.80 16.96
CA ASP A 11 2.52 -12.27 16.18
C ASP A 11 3.65 -11.26 16.19
N ARG A 12 4.90 -11.74 16.12
CA ARG A 12 6.05 -10.85 16.08
C ARG A 12 6.19 -10.16 14.73
N MET A 13 6.46 -8.86 14.75
CA MET A 13 6.67 -8.08 13.52
C MET A 13 7.86 -8.59 12.71
N CYS A 14 8.93 -9.04 13.37
CA CYS A 14 10.09 -9.60 12.68
C CYS A 14 9.76 -10.86 11.89
N ASP A 15 8.90 -11.75 12.41
CA ASP A 15 8.50 -12.98 11.70
C ASP A 15 7.71 -12.65 10.44
N LEU A 16 6.77 -11.70 10.54
CA LEU A 16 6.01 -11.20 9.40
C LEU A 16 6.93 -10.64 8.29
N VAL A 17 7.93 -9.85 8.66
CA VAL A 17 8.87 -9.28 7.68
C VAL A 17 9.76 -10.37 7.07
N CYS A 18 10.22 -11.34 7.86
CA CYS A 18 11.02 -12.47 7.37
C CYS A 18 10.23 -13.36 6.40
N ASP A 19 8.96 -13.58 6.69
CA ASP A 19 8.09 -14.39 5.82
C ASP A 19 7.75 -13.67 4.50
N LYS A 20 7.57 -12.33 4.55
CA LYS A 20 7.18 -11.52 3.39
C LYS A 20 7.86 -10.14 3.43
N TYR A 21 9.05 -10.03 2.88
CA TYR A 21 9.81 -8.77 2.87
C TYR A 21 9.08 -7.60 2.19
N SER A 22 8.11 -7.85 1.31
CA SER A 22 7.27 -6.80 0.70
C SER A 22 6.44 -6.03 1.72
N VAL A 23 6.23 -6.58 2.92
CA VAL A 23 5.58 -5.89 4.05
C VAL A 23 6.35 -4.64 4.48
N LEU A 24 7.66 -4.57 4.26
CA LEU A 24 8.45 -3.36 4.53
C LEU A 24 7.91 -2.12 3.79
N GLN A 25 7.39 -2.31 2.58
CA GLN A 25 6.76 -1.21 1.83
C GLN A 25 5.43 -0.79 2.46
N VAL A 26 4.66 -1.73 2.98
CA VAL A 26 3.42 -1.46 3.71
C VAL A 26 3.74 -0.70 5.00
N MET A 27 4.71 -1.18 5.77
CA MET A 27 5.17 -0.51 7.00
C MET A 27 5.59 0.93 6.73
N SER A 28 6.39 1.16 5.69
CA SER A 28 6.82 2.50 5.30
C SER A 28 5.65 3.44 5.00
N ARG A 29 4.60 2.95 4.34
CA ARG A 29 3.40 3.74 4.02
C ARG A 29 2.53 4.04 5.24
N PHE A 30 2.56 3.16 6.24
CA PHE A 30 1.95 3.41 7.55
C PHE A 30 2.83 4.26 8.48
N GLY A 31 4.04 4.60 8.08
CA GLY A 31 4.98 5.36 8.89
C GLY A 31 5.62 4.56 10.03
N ILE A 32 5.63 3.24 9.95
CA ILE A 32 6.24 2.37 10.96
C ILE A 32 7.76 2.38 10.79
N ALA A 33 8.46 2.83 11.83
CA ALA A 33 9.92 2.84 11.88
C ALA A 33 10.49 1.43 12.07
N LEU A 34 11.66 1.19 11.50
CA LEU A 34 12.46 -0.02 11.75
C LEU A 34 13.08 0.01 13.16
N GLY A 35 13.59 -1.15 13.60
CA GLY A 35 14.22 -1.26 14.93
C GLY A 35 13.26 -1.75 16.02
N PHE A 36 12.17 -2.40 15.65
CA PHE A 36 11.14 -2.94 16.55
C PHE A 36 11.57 -4.21 17.31
N GLY A 37 12.68 -4.87 16.91
CA GLY A 37 13.14 -6.12 17.56
C GLY A 37 12.11 -7.25 17.48
N ASP A 38 11.93 -7.97 18.58
CA ASP A 38 11.03 -9.12 18.71
C ASP A 38 9.59 -8.73 19.14
N LYS A 39 9.23 -7.46 19.06
CA LYS A 39 7.95 -6.96 19.54
C LYS A 39 6.77 -7.48 18.74
N PRO A 40 5.62 -7.71 19.41
CA PRO A 40 4.35 -8.03 18.75
C PRO A 40 3.90 -6.92 17.79
N ILE A 41 3.18 -7.30 16.75
CA ILE A 41 2.64 -6.36 15.75
C ILE A 41 1.80 -5.27 16.41
N ALA A 42 0.94 -5.62 17.35
CA ALA A 42 0.10 -4.65 18.06
C ALA A 42 0.93 -3.60 18.83
N GLU A 43 2.03 -4.01 19.49
CA GLU A 43 2.90 -3.10 20.21
C GLU A 43 3.65 -2.16 19.26
N VAL A 44 4.14 -2.69 18.13
CA VAL A 44 4.84 -1.90 17.12
C VAL A 44 3.87 -0.88 16.48
N CYS A 45 2.65 -1.29 16.15
CA CYS A 45 1.62 -0.38 15.62
C CYS A 45 1.31 0.72 16.63
N ALA A 46 1.05 0.37 17.90
CA ALA A 46 0.74 1.33 18.96
C ALA A 46 1.87 2.34 19.17
N ALA A 47 3.13 1.89 19.18
CA ALA A 47 4.29 2.74 19.34
C ALA A 47 4.47 3.76 18.19
N ASN A 48 3.93 3.48 17.00
CA ASN A 48 3.98 4.36 15.84
C ASN A 48 2.65 5.08 15.57
N GLY A 49 1.66 4.96 16.45
CA GLY A 49 0.33 5.59 16.28
C GLY A 49 -0.49 4.99 15.12
N VAL A 50 -0.24 3.75 14.76
CA VAL A 50 -0.89 3.04 13.64
C VAL A 50 -2.05 2.20 14.15
N ASP A 51 -3.18 2.26 13.46
CA ASP A 51 -4.34 1.39 13.73
C ASP A 51 -4.02 -0.06 13.37
N THR A 52 -3.94 -0.91 14.40
CA THR A 52 -3.51 -2.31 14.26
C THR A 52 -4.46 -3.12 13.38
N ALA A 53 -5.78 -2.92 13.49
CA ALA A 53 -6.76 -3.66 12.70
C ALA A 53 -6.62 -3.32 11.20
N THR A 54 -6.43 -2.04 10.88
CA THR A 54 -6.20 -1.59 9.49
C THR A 54 -4.88 -2.10 8.94
N PHE A 55 -3.80 -2.05 9.73
CA PHE A 55 -2.50 -2.60 9.33
C PHE A 55 -2.61 -4.09 9.01
N LEU A 56 -3.22 -4.87 9.91
CA LEU A 56 -3.40 -6.32 9.74
C LEU A 56 -4.29 -6.65 8.54
N ALA A 57 -5.35 -5.88 8.28
CA ALA A 57 -6.19 -6.06 7.11
C ALA A 57 -5.38 -5.93 5.81
N VAL A 58 -4.58 -4.86 5.68
CA VAL A 58 -3.74 -4.63 4.49
C VAL A 58 -2.66 -5.71 4.35
N VAL A 59 -2.00 -6.07 5.44
CA VAL A 59 -0.92 -7.08 5.42
C VAL A 59 -1.47 -8.46 5.07
N ASN A 60 -2.57 -8.89 5.68
CA ASN A 60 -3.15 -10.20 5.41
C ASN A 60 -3.66 -10.34 3.96
N MET A 61 -4.17 -9.26 3.36
CA MET A 61 -4.48 -9.23 1.92
C MET A 61 -3.23 -9.45 1.05
N LEU A 62 -2.08 -8.90 1.46
CA LEU A 62 -0.82 -9.04 0.74
C LEU A 62 -0.19 -10.42 0.90
N VAL A 63 -0.28 -11.00 2.11
CA VAL A 63 0.36 -12.29 2.45
C VAL A 63 -0.46 -13.46 1.93
N ASN A 64 -1.79 -13.40 2.05
CA ASN A 64 -2.73 -14.46 1.71
C ASN A 64 -3.76 -14.00 0.65
N PRO A 65 -3.34 -13.66 -0.57
CA PRO A 65 -4.25 -13.26 -1.62
C PRO A 65 -5.14 -14.45 -2.02
N GLY A 66 -6.43 -14.38 -1.73
CA GLY A 66 -7.43 -15.40 -2.13
C GLY A 66 -7.88 -16.36 -1.03
N GLU A 67 -7.28 -16.37 0.15
CA GLU A 67 -7.88 -17.03 1.30
C GLU A 67 -8.98 -16.10 1.86
N GLY A 68 -10.23 -16.45 1.57
CA GLY A 68 -11.39 -15.68 1.99
C GLY A 68 -11.44 -15.51 3.51
N GLY A 69 -11.34 -14.26 3.97
CA GLY A 69 -11.51 -13.97 5.37
C GLY A 69 -10.52 -12.99 5.99
N VAL A 70 -10.10 -11.98 5.25
CA VAL A 70 -9.53 -10.80 5.91
C VAL A 70 -10.65 -10.19 6.75
N SER A 71 -10.49 -10.20 8.08
CA SER A 71 -11.44 -9.53 8.96
C SER A 71 -11.41 -8.03 8.66
N HIS A 72 -12.57 -7.49 8.30
CA HIS A 72 -12.76 -6.05 8.13
C HIS A 72 -13.24 -5.39 9.43
N GLU A 73 -13.40 -6.19 10.48
CA GLU A 73 -13.85 -5.72 11.77
C GLU A 73 -12.80 -4.80 12.40
N GLY A 74 -13.24 -3.63 12.84
CA GLY A 74 -12.35 -2.64 13.46
C GLY A 74 -11.48 -1.83 12.50
N VAL A 75 -11.53 -2.08 11.18
CA VAL A 75 -10.76 -1.28 10.20
C VAL A 75 -11.18 0.18 10.23
N SER A 76 -10.22 1.07 10.39
CA SER A 76 -10.43 2.52 10.35
C SER A 76 -10.40 3.02 8.92
N VAL A 77 -11.51 3.60 8.45
CA VAL A 77 -11.57 4.25 7.12
C VAL A 77 -10.49 5.32 7.01
N ARG A 78 -10.33 6.14 8.05
CA ARG A 78 -9.32 7.21 8.08
C ARG A 78 -7.89 6.66 7.96
N ALA A 79 -7.55 5.62 8.73
CA ALA A 79 -6.22 5.01 8.65
C ALA A 79 -5.97 4.38 7.27
N LEU A 80 -7.01 3.83 6.64
CA LEU A 80 -6.93 3.27 5.30
C LEU A 80 -6.74 4.35 4.23
N THR A 81 -7.47 5.47 4.31
CA THR A 81 -7.30 6.59 3.36
C THR A 81 -5.93 7.25 3.51
N ASP A 82 -5.43 7.43 4.74
CA ASP A 82 -4.08 7.92 5.01
C ASP A 82 -3.00 6.97 4.40
N TYR A 83 -3.17 5.66 4.54
CA TYR A 83 -2.30 4.67 3.90
C TYR A 83 -2.33 4.77 2.36
N LEU A 84 -3.51 4.91 1.78
CA LEU A 84 -3.67 5.06 0.33
C LEU A 84 -3.05 6.37 -0.17
N HIS A 85 -3.25 7.47 0.55
CA HIS A 85 -2.61 8.76 0.26
C HIS A 85 -1.07 8.63 0.21
N ASN A 86 -0.47 8.02 1.23
CA ASN A 86 0.97 7.76 1.25
C ASN A 86 1.41 6.83 0.11
N SER A 87 0.55 5.89 -0.29
CA SER A 87 0.81 5.00 -1.42
C SER A 87 0.79 5.74 -2.74
N HIS A 88 -0.13 6.70 -2.94
CA HIS A 88 -0.17 7.57 -4.12
C HIS A 88 1.12 8.38 -4.23
N GLY A 89 1.56 9.04 -3.16
CA GLY A 89 2.82 9.79 -3.14
C GLY A 89 4.01 8.90 -3.53
N TYR A 90 4.12 7.70 -2.95
CA TYR A 90 5.17 6.76 -3.31
C TYR A 90 5.16 6.39 -4.80
N PHE A 91 3.98 6.10 -5.36
CA PHE A 91 3.85 5.75 -6.77
C PHE A 91 4.21 6.90 -7.69
N LEU A 92 3.65 8.09 -7.44
CA LEU A 92 3.80 9.26 -8.30
C LEU A 92 5.22 9.84 -8.25
N ASP A 93 5.81 9.93 -7.05
CA ASP A 93 7.08 10.62 -6.84
C ASP A 93 8.31 9.71 -7.01
N PHE A 94 8.16 8.39 -6.80
CA PHE A 94 9.29 7.47 -6.83
C PHE A 94 9.13 6.35 -7.86
N ARG A 95 8.00 5.63 -7.85
CA ARG A 95 7.88 4.40 -8.63
C ARG A 95 7.77 4.68 -10.13
N LEU A 96 6.85 5.56 -10.53
CA LEU A 96 6.64 5.90 -11.94
C LEU A 96 7.87 6.61 -12.54
N PRO A 97 8.50 7.61 -11.89
CA PRO A 97 9.75 8.19 -12.41
C PRO A 97 10.89 7.16 -12.51
N ALA A 98 11.00 6.22 -11.58
CA ALA A 98 12.03 5.17 -11.64
C ALA A 98 11.81 4.23 -12.84
N ILE A 99 10.56 3.84 -13.13
CA ILE A 99 10.21 3.03 -14.30
C ILE A 99 10.54 3.81 -15.58
N ARG A 100 10.18 5.09 -15.64
CA ARG A 100 10.49 5.96 -16.80
C ARG A 100 11.98 5.99 -17.10
N ARG A 101 12.82 6.18 -16.09
CA ARG A 101 14.29 6.16 -16.27
C ARG A 101 14.77 4.82 -16.85
N LYS A 102 14.27 3.70 -16.31
CA LYS A 102 14.62 2.37 -16.83
C LYS A 102 14.15 2.15 -18.26
N LEU A 103 12.99 2.69 -18.65
CA LEU A 103 12.53 2.64 -20.03
C LEU A 103 13.47 3.44 -20.96
N ILE A 104 13.88 4.64 -20.55
CA ILE A 104 14.84 5.45 -21.32
C ILE A 104 16.17 4.70 -21.51
N GLU A 105 16.66 4.03 -20.46
CA GLU A 105 17.90 3.24 -20.52
C GLU A 105 17.76 2.00 -21.42
N ALA A 106 16.58 1.38 -21.44
CA ALA A 106 16.34 0.13 -22.17
C ALA A 106 15.94 0.34 -23.64
N VAL A 107 15.38 1.51 -23.97
CA VAL A 107 14.77 1.79 -25.26
C VAL A 107 15.55 2.89 -25.96
N ASP A 108 16.23 2.52 -27.06
CA ASP A 108 16.92 3.50 -27.91
C ASP A 108 15.95 4.19 -28.86
N CYS A 109 15.49 5.37 -28.46
CA CYS A 109 14.56 6.18 -29.24
C CYS A 109 15.16 6.75 -30.53
N SER A 110 16.48 6.66 -30.71
CA SER A 110 17.14 7.12 -31.94
C SER A 110 17.02 6.13 -33.10
N LEU A 111 16.67 4.87 -32.80
CA LEU A 111 16.72 3.77 -33.77
C LEU A 111 15.35 3.38 -34.35
N SER A 112 14.23 3.75 -33.72
CA SER A 112 12.92 3.36 -34.26
C SER A 112 11.74 4.20 -33.76
N ASP A 113 10.76 4.39 -34.65
CA ASP A 113 9.45 5.01 -34.31
C ASP A 113 8.70 4.25 -33.22
N VAL A 114 8.93 2.92 -33.11
CA VAL A 114 8.32 2.07 -32.09
C VAL A 114 8.82 2.46 -30.69
N SER A 115 10.10 2.71 -30.57
CA SER A 115 10.72 3.14 -29.31
C SER A 115 10.14 4.46 -28.83
N PHE A 116 9.96 5.40 -29.74
CA PHE A 116 9.33 6.68 -29.43
C PHE A 116 7.84 6.51 -29.03
N ALA A 117 7.12 5.64 -29.71
CA ALA A 117 5.73 5.32 -29.39
C ALA A 117 5.58 4.71 -27.99
N ILE A 118 6.49 3.82 -27.56
CA ILE A 118 6.50 3.23 -26.22
C ILE A 118 6.65 4.32 -25.15
N MET A 119 7.59 5.25 -25.34
CA MET A 119 7.79 6.32 -24.37
C MET A 119 6.58 7.25 -24.26
N ARG A 120 5.99 7.60 -25.42
CA ARG A 120 4.77 8.42 -25.46
C ARG A 120 3.61 7.73 -24.78
N TYR A 121 3.38 6.44 -25.04
CA TYR A 121 2.34 5.64 -24.40
C TYR A 121 2.53 5.60 -22.88
N TYR A 122 3.78 5.42 -22.42
CA TYR A 122 4.08 5.44 -20.99
C TYR A 122 3.74 6.79 -20.35
N ASP A 123 4.12 7.90 -20.99
CA ASP A 123 3.84 9.24 -20.47
C ASP A 123 2.32 9.54 -20.43
N GLU A 124 1.57 9.08 -21.43
CA GLU A 124 0.10 9.15 -21.45
C GLU A 124 -0.52 8.31 -20.31
N TYR A 125 -0.01 7.09 -20.09
CA TYR A 125 -0.42 6.24 -18.97
C TYR A 125 -0.17 6.91 -17.61
N VAL A 126 1.00 7.49 -17.41
CA VAL A 126 1.34 8.21 -16.17
C VAL A 126 0.38 9.38 -15.94
N ALA A 127 0.04 10.12 -16.99
CA ALA A 127 -0.93 11.22 -16.90
C ALA A 127 -2.33 10.74 -16.48
N GLU A 128 -2.77 9.57 -16.97
CA GLU A 128 -4.02 8.95 -16.53
C GLU A 128 -3.98 8.54 -15.06
N VAL A 129 -2.88 7.91 -14.62
CA VAL A 129 -2.71 7.52 -13.22
C VAL A 129 -2.77 8.74 -12.29
N HIS A 130 -2.11 9.85 -12.68
CA HIS A 130 -2.19 11.10 -11.93
C HIS A 130 -3.63 11.62 -11.81
N ARG A 131 -4.40 11.61 -12.90
CA ARG A 131 -5.81 12.06 -12.88
C ARG A 131 -6.67 11.17 -11.99
N HIS A 132 -6.49 9.85 -12.09
CA HIS A 132 -7.20 8.88 -11.28
C HIS A 132 -6.95 9.10 -9.79
N MET A 133 -5.69 9.12 -9.38
CA MET A 133 -5.31 9.33 -7.98
C MET A 133 -5.76 10.69 -7.45
N ALA A 134 -5.65 11.75 -8.28
CA ALA A 134 -6.16 13.07 -7.90
C ALA A 134 -7.68 13.11 -7.71
N TYR A 135 -8.43 12.33 -8.47
CA TYR A 135 -9.87 12.18 -8.28
C TYR A 135 -10.20 11.45 -6.97
N GLU A 136 -9.48 10.38 -6.64
CA GLU A 136 -9.64 9.68 -5.37
C GLU A 136 -9.38 10.60 -4.18
N GLU A 137 -8.28 11.35 -4.20
CA GLU A 137 -7.91 12.30 -3.14
C GLU A 137 -8.95 13.40 -2.92
N LYS A 138 -9.48 13.95 -4.02
CA LYS A 138 -10.39 15.11 -3.96
C LYS A 138 -11.85 14.73 -3.74
N THR A 139 -12.25 13.55 -4.16
CA THR A 139 -13.67 13.18 -4.23
C THR A 139 -13.97 11.93 -3.42
N VAL A 140 -13.22 10.85 -3.65
CA VAL A 140 -13.54 9.54 -3.06
C VAL A 140 -13.21 9.50 -1.58
N PHE A 141 -11.99 9.89 -1.20
CA PHE A 141 -11.54 9.83 0.20
C PHE A 141 -12.40 10.72 1.11
N PRO A 142 -12.64 12.00 0.80
CA PRO A 142 -13.53 12.82 1.62
C PRO A 142 -14.95 12.26 1.71
N TYR A 143 -15.46 11.67 0.64
CA TYR A 143 -16.80 11.08 0.62
C TYR A 143 -16.91 9.87 1.55
N VAL A 144 -15.92 8.95 1.52
CA VAL A 144 -15.97 7.76 2.39
C VAL A 144 -15.69 8.09 3.84
N GLU A 145 -14.84 9.08 4.12
CA GLU A 145 -14.56 9.56 5.48
C GLU A 145 -15.77 10.25 6.12
N ALA A 146 -16.57 10.95 5.33
CA ALA A 146 -17.76 11.66 5.81
C ALA A 146 -18.94 10.70 6.12
N ARG A 147 -18.89 9.43 5.69
CA ARG A 147 -19.96 8.47 5.95
C ARG A 147 -19.93 7.98 7.41
N PRO A 148 -21.04 8.10 8.15
CA PRO A 148 -21.14 7.49 9.46
C PRO A 148 -21.02 5.97 9.32
N ARG A 149 -20.25 5.34 10.21
CA ARG A 149 -20.19 3.88 10.30
C ARG A 149 -21.61 3.35 10.47
N HIS A 150 -22.12 2.60 9.51
CA HIS A 150 -23.29 1.78 9.75
C HIS A 150 -22.89 0.71 10.76
N SER A 151 -23.26 0.97 12.01
CA SER A 151 -23.28 -0.07 13.05
C SER A 151 -24.21 -1.14 12.55
N SER A 152 -23.69 -2.30 12.17
CA SER A 152 -24.49 -3.48 11.92
C SER A 152 -25.11 -3.87 13.25
N ARG A 153 -26.33 -3.38 13.52
CA ARG A 153 -27.22 -3.97 14.51
C ARG A 153 -27.86 -5.19 13.86
N GLY A 154 -27.54 -6.34 14.38
CA GLY A 154 -28.18 -7.58 14.05
C GLY A 154 -27.56 -8.70 14.85
#